data_9fb7077aabd1bf7a250a6db593ab1ea2
#
_entry.id   9fb7077aabd1bf7a250a6db593ab1ea2
#
_cell.length_a   1.000
_cell.length_b   1.000
_cell.length_c   1.000
_cell.angle_alpha   90.00
_cell.angle_beta   90.00
_cell.angle_gamma   90.00
#
_symmetry.space_group_name_H-M   'P 1'
#
loop_
_entity.id
_entity.type
_entity.pdbx_description
1 polymer ?
#
loop_
_entity_poly.entity_id
_entity_poly.type
_entity_poly.pdbx_seq_one_letter_code
_entity_poly.pdbx_strand_id
1 'polypeptide(L)'
;MTIAAAVSVPTERTLLIVEDDKSFLQRLARAMEGRGFVVTTAESVADGLLQVEKAAPAFAVVDMRLGDGNGLDVISAMKKRRPEARAIILTGYGNIATAVNAVKLGAVDYLAKPVDADDVAAALLALDNRKIEPPENPMSADRVRWEHIQRIYELCGRNVSETARRLNMHRRTLQRILAKRAPK
;
A
#
# COMPACT_ATOMS: atom_id res chain seq x y z
N MET A 1 -10.28 15.01 -31.49
CA MET A 1 -9.68 13.66 -31.49
C MET A 1 -8.60 13.63 -30.41
N THR A 2 -8.96 13.12 -29.22
CA THR A 2 -8.01 12.99 -28.12
C THR A 2 -7.28 11.67 -28.34
N ILE A 3 -6.00 11.75 -28.68
CA ILE A 3 -5.12 10.59 -28.81
C ILE A 3 -4.91 10.07 -27.40
N ALA A 4 -5.49 8.92 -27.09
CA ALA A 4 -5.17 8.18 -25.87
C ALA A 4 -3.67 7.88 -25.92
N ALA A 5 -2.90 8.48 -25.01
CA ALA A 5 -1.48 8.18 -24.87
C ALA A 5 -1.36 6.68 -24.57
N ALA A 6 -0.69 5.96 -25.44
CA ALA A 6 -0.37 4.55 -25.25
C ALA A 6 0.43 4.44 -23.93
N VAL A 7 -0.13 3.73 -22.95
CA VAL A 7 0.55 3.46 -21.69
C VAL A 7 1.70 2.50 -21.97
N SER A 8 2.90 3.04 -22.16
CA SER A 8 4.11 2.25 -22.32
C SER A 8 4.72 1.97 -20.95
N VAL A 9 5.21 0.74 -20.73
CA VAL A 9 6.01 0.44 -19.55
C VAL A 9 7.35 1.13 -19.69
N PRO A 10 7.81 1.92 -18.69
CA PRO A 10 9.11 2.54 -18.72
C PRO A 10 10.23 1.50 -18.90
N THR A 11 11.19 1.78 -19.76
CA THR A 11 12.38 0.92 -19.97
C THR A 11 13.37 1.05 -18.80
N GLU A 12 13.38 2.21 -18.15
CA GLU A 12 14.16 2.47 -16.95
C GLU A 12 13.58 1.73 -15.75
N ARG A 13 14.42 1.08 -14.95
CA ARG A 13 14.02 0.22 -13.81
C ARG A 13 14.22 0.90 -12.45
N THR A 14 14.20 2.24 -12.38
CA THR A 14 14.27 2.95 -11.09
C THR A 14 12.97 2.79 -10.34
N LEU A 15 13.05 2.35 -9.08
CA LEU A 15 11.92 2.05 -8.21
C LEU A 15 12.09 2.75 -6.86
N LEU A 16 11.10 3.53 -6.44
CA LEU A 16 10.99 4.07 -5.10
C LEU A 16 10.03 3.19 -4.28
N ILE A 17 10.48 2.74 -3.11
CA ILE A 17 9.62 2.04 -2.13
C ILE A 17 9.47 2.91 -0.89
N VAL A 18 8.24 3.25 -0.52
CA VAL A 18 7.93 4.06 0.66
C VAL A 18 7.10 3.24 1.64
N GLU A 19 7.66 2.96 2.81
CA GLU A 19 7.09 2.04 3.81
C GLU A 19 7.69 2.31 5.18
N ASP A 20 6.89 2.43 6.23
CA ASP A 20 7.34 2.70 7.58
C ASP A 20 7.73 1.44 8.37
N ASP A 21 7.28 0.24 7.96
CA ASP A 21 7.81 -1.02 8.47
C ASP A 21 9.17 -1.33 7.83
N LYS A 22 10.24 -1.04 8.58
CA LYS A 22 11.63 -1.25 8.13
C LYS A 22 11.91 -2.69 7.71
N SER A 23 11.34 -3.66 8.40
CA SER A 23 11.57 -5.08 8.12
C SER A 23 10.93 -5.47 6.79
N PHE A 24 9.72 -5.01 6.54
CA PHE A 24 9.03 -5.24 5.28
C PHE A 24 9.72 -4.46 4.14
N LEU A 25 10.06 -3.18 4.36
CA LEU A 25 10.77 -2.33 3.41
C LEU A 25 12.06 -2.99 2.90
N GLN A 26 12.91 -3.46 3.80
CA GLN A 26 14.18 -4.09 3.46
C GLN A 26 14.00 -5.41 2.69
N ARG A 27 13.04 -6.25 3.09
CA ARG A 27 12.74 -7.50 2.39
C ARG A 27 12.24 -7.24 0.98
N LEU A 28 11.30 -6.31 0.82
CA LEU A 28 10.75 -5.95 -0.48
C LEU A 28 11.84 -5.34 -1.38
N ALA A 29 12.65 -4.42 -0.85
CA ALA A 29 13.73 -3.79 -1.59
C ALA A 29 14.70 -4.84 -2.18
N ARG A 30 15.22 -5.75 -1.35
CA ARG A 30 16.12 -6.84 -1.81
C ARG A 30 15.46 -7.74 -2.86
N ALA A 31 14.19 -8.05 -2.67
CA ALA A 31 13.46 -8.89 -3.60
C ALA A 31 13.25 -8.21 -4.95
N MET A 32 13.03 -6.89 -4.97
CA MET A 32 12.89 -6.12 -6.21
C MET A 32 14.24 -5.87 -6.89
N GLU A 33 15.32 -5.66 -6.13
CA GLU A 33 16.70 -5.62 -6.68
C GLU A 33 17.05 -6.93 -7.39
N GLY A 34 16.71 -8.08 -6.80
CA GLY A 34 16.87 -9.39 -7.42
C GLY A 34 16.08 -9.56 -8.73
N ARG A 35 15.08 -8.71 -8.98
CA ARG A 35 14.29 -8.66 -10.24
C ARG A 35 14.76 -7.58 -11.21
N GLY A 36 15.92 -6.99 -10.95
CA GLY A 36 16.56 -6.02 -11.83
C GLY A 36 16.06 -4.59 -11.69
N PHE A 37 15.41 -4.23 -10.56
CA PHE A 37 15.10 -2.85 -10.26
C PHE A 37 16.27 -2.17 -9.54
N VAL A 38 16.47 -0.88 -9.81
CA VAL A 38 17.36 0.00 -9.05
C VAL A 38 16.50 0.65 -7.96
N VAL A 39 16.63 0.16 -6.73
CA VAL A 39 15.71 0.50 -5.65
C VAL A 39 16.25 1.65 -4.80
N THR A 40 15.39 2.62 -4.55
CA THR A 40 15.55 3.66 -3.53
C THR A 40 14.46 3.46 -2.48
N THR A 41 14.79 3.59 -1.21
CA THR A 41 13.85 3.41 -0.11
C THR A 41 13.58 4.70 0.65
N ALA A 42 12.37 4.85 1.20
CA ALA A 42 11.99 5.93 2.08
C ALA A 42 11.09 5.36 3.20
N GLU A 43 11.23 5.89 4.41
CA GLU A 43 10.50 5.40 5.60
C GLU A 43 9.31 6.30 5.98
N SER A 44 9.09 7.39 5.23
CA SER A 44 8.07 8.40 5.52
C SER A 44 7.58 9.10 4.25
N VAL A 45 6.47 9.82 4.33
CA VAL A 45 5.99 10.69 3.25
C VAL A 45 7.02 11.75 2.92
N ALA A 46 7.57 12.41 3.96
CA ALA A 46 8.56 13.48 3.79
C ALA A 46 9.80 12.98 3.04
N ASP A 47 10.31 11.81 3.40
CA ASP A 47 11.45 11.16 2.75
C ASP A 47 11.11 10.78 1.31
N GLY A 48 9.93 10.20 1.08
CA GLY A 48 9.45 9.84 -0.24
C GLY A 48 9.36 11.05 -1.18
N LEU A 49 8.86 12.17 -0.70
CA LEU A 49 8.80 13.43 -1.45
C LEU A 49 10.20 13.94 -1.80
N LEU A 50 11.14 13.90 -0.86
CA LEU A 50 12.54 14.27 -1.12
C LEU A 50 13.19 13.41 -2.21
N GLN A 51 12.93 12.10 -2.21
CA GLN A 51 13.46 11.22 -3.26
C GLN A 51 12.84 11.54 -4.63
N VAL A 52 11.53 11.81 -4.69
CA VAL A 52 10.84 12.26 -5.91
C VAL A 52 11.42 13.58 -6.43
N GLU A 53 11.77 14.51 -5.53
CA GLU A 53 12.40 15.78 -5.91
C GLU A 53 13.81 15.59 -6.48
N LYS A 54 14.59 14.72 -5.93
CA LYS A 54 15.97 14.44 -6.37
C LYS A 54 16.00 13.78 -7.75
N ALA A 55 15.21 12.72 -7.91
CA ALA A 55 15.14 11.95 -9.16
C ALA A 55 13.79 11.25 -9.22
N ALA A 56 12.86 11.76 -10.04
CA ALA A 56 11.55 11.15 -10.20
C ALA A 56 11.68 9.71 -10.76
N PRO A 57 11.34 8.66 -9.97
CA PRO A 57 11.54 7.28 -10.38
C PRO A 57 10.55 6.88 -11.47
N ALA A 58 10.90 5.83 -12.24
CA ALA A 58 10.01 5.24 -13.25
C ALA A 58 8.87 4.44 -12.60
N PHE A 59 9.16 3.84 -11.43
CA PHE A 59 8.23 3.01 -10.69
C PHE A 59 8.18 3.41 -9.22
N ALA A 60 7.03 3.23 -8.57
CA ALA A 60 6.91 3.39 -7.13
C ALA A 60 6.00 2.34 -6.51
N VAL A 61 6.33 1.94 -5.29
CA VAL A 61 5.49 1.13 -4.40
C VAL A 61 5.37 1.90 -3.09
N VAL A 62 4.17 2.28 -2.72
CA VAL A 62 3.95 3.20 -1.61
C VAL A 62 2.90 2.64 -0.65
N ASP A 63 3.23 2.54 0.64
CA ASP A 63 2.19 2.24 1.63
C ASP A 63 1.19 3.41 1.68
N MET A 64 -0.06 3.06 1.71
CA MET A 64 -1.16 4.01 1.89
C MET A 64 -1.01 4.82 3.18
N ARG A 65 -0.62 4.17 4.27
CA ARG A 65 -0.53 4.77 5.60
C ARG A 65 0.89 4.75 6.11
N LEU A 66 1.47 5.92 6.18
CA LEU A 66 2.77 6.16 6.77
C LEU A 66 2.61 6.92 8.09
N GLY A 67 3.58 6.80 8.98
CA GLY A 67 3.51 7.42 10.30
C GLY A 67 3.32 8.94 10.28
N ASP A 68 3.77 9.61 9.22
CA ASP A 68 3.70 11.07 9.01
C ASP A 68 2.64 11.53 8.00
N GLY A 69 1.87 10.59 7.37
CA GLY A 69 0.84 11.01 6.41
C GLY A 69 0.31 9.93 5.49
N ASN A 70 -0.15 10.37 4.32
CA ASN A 70 -0.78 9.53 3.32
C ASN A 70 0.16 9.33 2.12
N GLY A 71 0.45 8.09 1.77
CA GLY A 71 1.29 7.75 0.62
C GLY A 71 0.79 8.27 -0.73
N LEU A 72 -0.49 8.62 -0.85
CA LEU A 72 -1.05 9.23 -2.06
C LEU A 72 -0.39 10.57 -2.41
N ASP A 73 0.14 11.30 -1.42
CA ASP A 73 0.84 12.57 -1.66
C ASP A 73 2.14 12.34 -2.43
N VAL A 74 2.87 11.25 -2.12
CA VAL A 74 4.08 10.86 -2.85
C VAL A 74 3.76 10.50 -4.30
N ILE A 75 2.68 9.73 -4.54
CA ILE A 75 2.24 9.38 -5.90
C ILE A 75 1.85 10.62 -6.69
N SER A 76 1.10 11.53 -6.08
CA SER A 76 0.69 12.78 -6.72
C SER A 76 1.90 13.64 -7.12
N ALA A 77 2.89 13.76 -6.24
CA ALA A 77 4.14 14.48 -6.53
C ALA A 77 4.93 13.79 -7.66
N MET A 78 5.05 12.46 -7.62
CA MET A 78 5.74 11.70 -8.66
C MET A 78 5.07 11.87 -10.02
N LYS A 79 3.76 11.76 -10.10
CA LYS A 79 3.00 11.92 -11.35
C LYS A 79 3.08 13.33 -11.95
N LYS A 80 3.18 14.36 -11.11
CA LYS A 80 3.41 15.73 -11.58
C LYS A 80 4.77 15.89 -12.27
N ARG A 81 5.80 15.21 -11.77
CA ARG A 81 7.16 15.30 -12.32
C ARG A 81 7.41 14.32 -13.46
N ARG A 82 6.81 13.15 -13.40
CA ARG A 82 6.93 12.07 -14.38
C ARG A 82 5.56 11.43 -14.63
N PRO A 83 4.76 11.99 -15.55
CA PRO A 83 3.40 11.52 -15.81
C PRO A 83 3.30 10.04 -16.22
N GLU A 84 4.32 9.54 -16.93
CA GLU A 84 4.42 8.14 -17.36
C GLU A 84 4.85 7.17 -16.26
N ALA A 85 5.35 7.66 -15.12
CA ALA A 85 5.77 6.81 -14.02
C ALA A 85 4.61 5.92 -13.54
N ARG A 86 4.92 4.70 -13.12
CA ARG A 86 3.93 3.72 -12.68
C ARG A 86 4.03 3.53 -11.17
N ALA A 87 2.91 3.67 -10.48
CA ALA A 87 2.86 3.55 -9.03
C ALA A 87 1.82 2.54 -8.58
N ILE A 88 2.13 1.78 -7.54
CA ILE A 88 1.22 0.89 -6.84
C ILE A 88 1.07 1.36 -5.41
N ILE A 89 -0.15 1.29 -4.88
CA ILE A 89 -0.43 1.46 -3.46
C ILE A 89 -0.44 0.10 -2.78
N LEU A 90 0.29 0.00 -1.67
CA LEU A 90 0.11 -1.09 -0.71
C LEU A 90 -0.89 -0.65 0.35
N THR A 91 -1.78 -1.54 0.76
CA THR A 91 -2.76 -1.23 1.80
C THR A 91 -3.01 -2.43 2.70
N GLY A 92 -3.02 -2.22 4.00
CA GLY A 92 -3.46 -3.22 4.98
C GLY A 92 -4.97 -3.39 5.06
N TYR A 93 -5.75 -2.58 4.31
CA TYR A 93 -7.21 -2.61 4.34
C TYR A 93 -7.76 -2.44 2.93
N GLY A 94 -8.42 -3.48 2.42
CA GLY A 94 -9.15 -3.46 1.16
C GLY A 94 -10.39 -2.55 1.21
N ASN A 95 -10.20 -1.24 1.35
CA ASN A 95 -11.30 -0.29 1.26
C ASN A 95 -11.44 0.18 -0.19
N ILE A 96 -12.55 -0.15 -0.82
CA ILE A 96 -12.88 0.21 -2.21
C ILE A 96 -12.75 1.72 -2.45
N ALA A 97 -13.17 2.56 -1.50
CA ALA A 97 -13.06 4.02 -1.63
C ALA A 97 -11.60 4.48 -1.74
N THR A 98 -10.70 3.81 -1.03
CA THR A 98 -9.26 4.04 -1.06
C THR A 98 -8.63 3.66 -2.40
N ALA A 99 -9.02 2.51 -2.94
CA ALA A 99 -8.58 2.05 -4.26
C ALA A 99 -9.03 3.02 -5.37
N VAL A 100 -10.28 3.49 -5.33
CA VAL A 100 -10.81 4.45 -6.28
C VAL A 100 -10.03 5.78 -6.24
N ASN A 101 -9.67 6.26 -5.04
CA ASN A 101 -8.86 7.48 -4.92
C ASN A 101 -7.44 7.29 -5.44
N ALA A 102 -6.81 6.15 -5.17
CA ALA A 102 -5.48 5.82 -5.68
C ALA A 102 -5.44 5.87 -7.23
N VAL A 103 -6.43 5.27 -7.87
CA VAL A 103 -6.56 5.27 -9.33
C VAL A 103 -6.80 6.68 -9.89
N LYS A 104 -7.65 7.49 -9.26
CA LYS A 104 -7.89 8.89 -9.66
C LYS A 104 -6.63 9.75 -9.61
N LEU A 105 -5.71 9.42 -8.69
CA LEU A 105 -4.41 10.11 -8.55
C LEU A 105 -3.31 9.51 -9.43
N GLY A 106 -3.64 8.50 -10.25
CA GLY A 106 -2.75 7.94 -11.25
C GLY A 106 -1.95 6.71 -10.78
N ALA A 107 -2.30 6.08 -9.66
CA ALA A 107 -1.80 4.75 -9.37
C ALA A 107 -2.30 3.76 -10.45
N VAL A 108 -1.42 2.84 -10.89
CA VAL A 108 -1.79 1.81 -11.86
C VAL A 108 -2.55 0.67 -11.23
N ASP A 109 -2.29 0.40 -9.95
CA ASP A 109 -2.95 -0.67 -9.20
C ASP A 109 -2.86 -0.42 -7.69
N TYR A 110 -3.60 -1.23 -6.93
CA TYR A 110 -3.43 -1.33 -5.48
C TYR A 110 -3.32 -2.80 -5.10
N LEU A 111 -2.50 -3.11 -4.12
CA LEU A 111 -2.31 -4.47 -3.60
C LEU A 111 -2.57 -4.50 -2.10
N ALA A 112 -3.36 -5.49 -1.67
CA ALA A 112 -3.62 -5.70 -0.25
C ALA A 112 -2.45 -6.44 0.41
N LYS A 113 -1.99 -5.96 1.56
CA LYS A 113 -1.03 -6.71 2.39
C LYS A 113 -1.74 -7.90 3.08
N PRO A 114 -1.16 -9.09 3.16
CA PRO A 114 0.21 -9.43 2.78
C PRO A 114 0.37 -9.58 1.26
N VAL A 115 1.46 -9.06 0.72
CA VAL A 115 1.80 -9.07 -0.71
C VAL A 115 3.21 -9.63 -0.88
N ASP A 116 3.45 -10.40 -1.91
CA ASP A 116 4.78 -10.83 -2.28
C ASP A 116 5.40 -9.98 -3.40
N ALA A 117 6.70 -10.17 -3.61
CA ALA A 117 7.43 -9.37 -4.57
C ALA A 117 7.12 -9.75 -6.03
N ASP A 118 6.58 -10.93 -6.29
CA ASP A 118 6.17 -11.35 -7.63
C ASP A 118 4.89 -10.65 -8.02
N ASP A 119 3.92 -10.53 -7.11
CA ASP A 119 2.70 -9.76 -7.31
C ASP A 119 3.00 -8.28 -7.56
N VAL A 120 3.92 -7.70 -6.77
CA VAL A 120 4.36 -6.31 -6.93
C VAL A 120 5.01 -6.10 -8.29
N ALA A 121 5.94 -6.96 -8.68
CA ALA A 121 6.62 -6.85 -9.96
C ALA A 121 5.65 -7.04 -11.14
N ALA A 122 4.75 -8.01 -11.07
CA ALA A 122 3.74 -8.25 -12.09
C ALA A 122 2.81 -7.05 -12.27
N ALA A 123 2.35 -6.43 -11.18
CA ALA A 123 1.50 -5.26 -11.23
C ALA A 123 2.23 -4.01 -11.77
N LEU A 124 3.52 -3.81 -11.41
CA LEU A 124 4.32 -2.70 -11.95
C LEU A 124 4.57 -2.84 -13.46
N LEU A 125 4.77 -4.07 -13.95
CA LEU A 125 5.15 -4.35 -15.33
C LEU A 125 3.97 -4.71 -16.24
N ALA A 126 2.76 -4.85 -15.71
CA ALA A 126 1.59 -5.17 -16.50
C ALA A 126 1.37 -4.15 -17.62
N LEU A 127 1.33 -4.61 -18.86
CA LEU A 127 1.07 -3.76 -20.04
C LEU A 127 -0.38 -3.30 -20.13
N ASP A 128 -1.27 -3.97 -19.42
CA ASP A 128 -2.70 -3.69 -19.45
C ASP A 128 -3.13 -2.93 -18.19
N ASN A 129 -3.91 -1.87 -18.40
CA ASN A 129 -4.76 -1.31 -17.36
C ASN A 129 -5.78 -2.41 -17.00
N ARG A 130 -5.38 -3.38 -16.17
CA ARG A 130 -6.38 -4.22 -15.52
C ARG A 130 -7.31 -3.26 -14.82
N LYS A 131 -8.52 -3.12 -15.35
CA LYS A 131 -9.62 -2.54 -14.58
C LYS A 131 -9.55 -3.22 -13.24
N ILE A 132 -9.39 -2.44 -12.19
CA ILE A 132 -9.39 -2.93 -10.82
C ILE A 132 -10.75 -3.59 -10.66
N GLU A 133 -10.80 -4.89 -10.91
CA GLU A 133 -11.97 -5.68 -10.54
C GLU A 133 -11.88 -5.83 -9.03
N PRO A 134 -12.95 -5.47 -8.29
CA PRO A 134 -13.00 -5.75 -6.88
C PRO A 134 -12.68 -7.24 -6.69
N PRO A 135 -11.91 -7.63 -5.67
CA PRO A 135 -11.60 -9.03 -5.44
C PRO A 135 -12.90 -9.84 -5.49
N GLU A 136 -12.92 -10.93 -6.27
CA GLU A 136 -14.09 -11.80 -6.45
C GLU A 136 -14.69 -12.28 -5.11
N ASN A 137 -13.90 -12.25 -4.06
CA ASN A 137 -14.32 -12.48 -2.68
C ASN A 137 -13.81 -11.34 -1.78
N PRO A 138 -14.57 -10.26 -1.61
CA PRO A 138 -14.24 -9.27 -0.60
C PRO A 138 -14.21 -9.94 0.77
N MET A 139 -13.16 -9.65 1.56
CA MET A 139 -13.09 -10.13 2.94
C MET A 139 -14.40 -9.83 3.66
N SER A 140 -14.94 -10.81 4.39
CA SER A 140 -16.18 -10.60 5.13
C SER A 140 -16.02 -9.41 6.08
N ALA A 141 -17.09 -8.65 6.30
CA ALA A 141 -17.08 -7.51 7.22
C ALA A 141 -16.59 -7.91 8.62
N ASP A 142 -16.87 -9.14 9.03
CA ASP A 142 -16.43 -9.69 10.32
C ASP A 142 -14.90 -9.93 10.34
N ARG A 143 -14.31 -10.35 9.22
CA ARG A 143 -12.85 -10.52 9.10
C ARG A 143 -12.14 -9.17 9.13
N VAL A 144 -12.61 -8.19 8.39
CA VAL A 144 -12.08 -6.82 8.40
C VAL A 144 -12.14 -6.23 9.81
N ARG A 145 -13.29 -6.41 10.50
CA ARG A 145 -13.46 -5.96 11.87
C ARG A 145 -12.51 -6.67 12.83
N TRP A 146 -12.32 -7.97 12.68
CA TRP A 146 -11.44 -8.77 13.51
C TRP A 146 -9.98 -8.34 13.33
N GLU A 147 -9.50 -8.16 12.10
CA GLU A 147 -8.14 -7.72 11.79
C GLU A 147 -7.87 -6.31 12.34
N HIS A 148 -8.85 -5.39 12.19
CA HIS A 148 -8.75 -4.06 12.79
C HIS A 148 -8.58 -4.11 14.31
N ILE A 149 -9.36 -4.94 14.98
CA ILE A 149 -9.28 -5.12 16.45
C ILE A 149 -7.92 -5.69 16.85
N GLN A 150 -7.41 -6.71 16.14
CA GLN A 150 -6.10 -7.30 16.41
C GLN A 150 -4.98 -6.26 16.28
N ARG A 151 -5.02 -5.44 15.24
CA ARG A 151 -4.02 -4.39 15.02
C ARG A 151 -4.02 -3.35 16.15
N ILE A 152 -5.19 -2.85 16.55
CA ILE A 152 -5.27 -1.89 17.66
C ILE A 152 -4.80 -2.54 18.97
N TYR A 153 -5.07 -3.84 19.15
CA TYR A 153 -4.60 -4.59 20.30
C TYR A 153 -3.07 -4.67 20.35
N GLU A 154 -2.41 -4.95 19.23
CA GLU A 154 -0.94 -4.94 19.12
C GLU A 154 -0.37 -3.53 19.36
N LEU A 155 -0.96 -2.49 18.74
CA LEU A 155 -0.55 -1.09 18.93
C LEU A 155 -0.70 -0.61 20.38
N CYS A 156 -1.62 -1.19 21.15
CA CYS A 156 -1.78 -0.92 22.58
C CYS A 156 -0.91 -1.83 23.47
N GLY A 157 0.13 -2.48 22.91
CA GLY A 157 0.98 -3.39 23.64
C GLY A 157 0.22 -4.57 24.27
N ARG A 158 -0.81 -5.06 23.59
CA ARG A 158 -1.73 -6.14 24.04
C ARG A 158 -2.51 -5.80 25.30
N ASN A 159 -2.69 -4.52 25.57
CA ASN A 159 -3.49 -4.07 26.72
C ASN A 159 -4.99 -4.02 26.37
N VAL A 160 -5.74 -4.99 26.85
CA VAL A 160 -7.19 -5.13 26.57
C VAL A 160 -7.99 -3.89 26.99
N SER A 161 -7.67 -3.26 28.13
CA SER A 161 -8.42 -2.11 28.62
C SER A 161 -8.20 -0.86 27.77
N GLU A 162 -6.95 -0.62 27.36
CA GLU A 162 -6.58 0.47 26.48
C GLU A 162 -7.17 0.28 25.07
N THR A 163 -7.08 -0.94 24.53
CA THR A 163 -7.67 -1.31 23.25
C THR A 163 -9.19 -1.11 23.24
N ALA A 164 -9.88 -1.54 24.30
CA ALA A 164 -11.32 -1.39 24.43
C ALA A 164 -11.72 0.10 24.44
N ARG A 165 -10.93 0.95 25.13
CA ARG A 165 -11.14 2.39 25.16
C ARG A 165 -10.97 3.02 23.78
N ARG A 166 -9.87 2.69 23.07
CA ARG A 166 -9.59 3.22 21.71
C ARG A 166 -10.63 2.79 20.68
N LEU A 167 -11.15 1.57 20.81
CA LEU A 167 -12.19 1.03 19.92
C LEU A 167 -13.61 1.42 20.33
N ASN A 168 -13.78 2.16 21.42
CA ASN A 168 -15.08 2.48 22.01
C ASN A 168 -15.96 1.23 22.22
N MET A 169 -15.35 0.17 22.77
CA MET A 169 -15.95 -1.13 22.98
C MET A 169 -15.95 -1.52 24.46
N HIS A 170 -16.94 -2.30 24.89
CA HIS A 170 -16.88 -2.93 26.21
C HIS A 170 -15.74 -3.95 26.29
N ARG A 171 -14.96 -3.93 27.39
CA ARG A 171 -13.84 -4.84 27.62
C ARG A 171 -14.22 -6.32 27.44
N ARG A 172 -15.40 -6.73 27.93
CA ARG A 172 -15.91 -8.12 27.76
C ARG A 172 -16.14 -8.48 26.31
N THR A 173 -16.65 -7.55 25.50
CA THR A 173 -16.88 -7.75 24.07
C THR A 173 -15.55 -7.96 23.35
N LEU A 174 -14.54 -7.11 23.65
CA LEU A 174 -13.21 -7.23 23.09
C LEU A 174 -12.56 -8.57 23.46
N GLN A 175 -12.60 -8.97 24.73
CA GLN A 175 -12.06 -10.27 25.17
C GLN A 175 -12.68 -11.44 24.43
N ARG A 176 -14.00 -11.43 24.21
CA ARG A 176 -14.69 -12.46 23.45
C ARG A 176 -14.26 -12.51 21.99
N ILE A 177 -13.94 -11.35 21.37
CA ILE A 177 -13.47 -11.29 20.00
C ILE A 177 -12.03 -11.79 19.91
N LEU A 178 -11.15 -11.37 20.83
CA LEU A 178 -9.75 -11.78 20.86
C LEU A 178 -9.59 -13.30 21.14
N ALA A 179 -10.53 -13.92 21.85
CA ALA A 179 -10.53 -15.36 22.11
C ALA A 179 -11.00 -16.20 20.91
N LYS A 180 -11.63 -15.58 19.90
CA LYS A 180 -12.08 -16.28 18.69
C LYS A 180 -10.96 -16.35 17.65
N ARG A 181 -10.94 -17.47 16.88
CA ARG A 181 -10.11 -17.54 15.66
C ARG A 181 -10.61 -16.55 14.61
N ALA A 182 -9.72 -16.16 13.70
CA ALA A 182 -10.09 -15.30 12.57
C ALA A 182 -11.31 -15.86 11.84
N PRO A 183 -12.32 -15.03 11.55
CA PRO A 183 -13.43 -15.43 10.68
C PRO A 183 -12.88 -15.82 9.28
N LYS A 184 -13.52 -16.79 8.66
CA LYS A 184 -13.21 -17.19 7.26
C LYS A 184 -13.65 -16.12 6.30
#